data_2ffeee1bc56c986bc8634ac169e2a09b
#
_entry.id   2ffeee1bc56c986bc8634ac169e2a09b
#
_cell.length_a   1.000
_cell.length_b   1.000
_cell.length_c   1.000
_cell.angle_alpha   90.00
_cell.angle_beta   90.00
_cell.angle_gamma   90.00
#
_symmetry.space_group_name_H-M   'P 1'
#
loop_
_entity.id
_entity.type
_entity.pdbx_description
1 polymer ?
#
loop_
_entity_poly.entity_id
_entity_poly.type
_entity_poly.pdbx_seq_one_letter_code
_entity_poly.pdbx_strand_id
1 'polypeptide(L)'
;NREGDLLFSVAKDPIANVWYSVNGERLGTYNGHTGAVWCVDVDWDTKNVLTGSADNSCRLWDCETGKQLALVETNSAVRTCGFDFSGNIIMFSTDKQMGYQCILNYFDLRDPQQIEDNQPYLSLPCNESKITSAVWGPLGEFVIAGHENGEINQYSAKSGEILKVAKEHTKQINDIQSSVDLTMVISASKDCTAKVCVENLTHIWLSSLQSDLLTPLLSRPSWTMYVVMGGGQEAMEVTTTSTRIGKFEARLVFFHAAYEEEFGRVKGHFGPINCVAFHPDGKSYSSGGEDGYVRIHYFDPQYFDFELEA
;
A
#
# COMPACT_ATOMS: atom_id res chain seq x y z
N ASN A 1 12.50 1.35 2.03
CA ASN A 1 12.90 2.76 1.94
C ASN A 1 13.38 3.11 0.52
N ARG A 2 13.68 4.39 0.27
CA ARG A 2 14.09 4.90 -1.05
C ARG A 2 15.41 4.34 -1.56
N GLU A 3 16.38 4.12 -0.69
CA GLU A 3 17.70 3.59 -1.05
C GLU A 3 17.64 2.08 -1.33
N GLY A 4 16.62 1.42 -0.83
CA GLY A 4 16.40 -0.01 -1.01
C GLY A 4 17.17 -0.89 -0.02
N ASP A 5 17.93 -0.33 0.89
CA ASP A 5 18.70 -1.10 1.89
C ASP A 5 17.83 -1.62 3.04
N LEU A 6 16.69 -0.96 3.33
CA LEU A 6 15.78 -1.33 4.40
C LEU A 6 14.40 -1.76 3.88
N LEU A 7 13.89 -2.82 4.49
CA LEU A 7 12.53 -3.34 4.30
C LEU A 7 11.77 -3.26 5.62
N PHE A 8 10.57 -2.70 5.59
CA PHE A 8 9.67 -2.60 6.75
C PHE A 8 8.52 -3.59 6.59
N SER A 9 8.19 -4.31 7.63
CA SER A 9 7.08 -5.27 7.63
C SER A 9 6.18 -5.08 8.83
N VAL A 10 4.89 -5.18 8.59
CA VAL A 10 3.81 -5.13 9.58
C VAL A 10 2.87 -6.31 9.37
N ALA A 11 2.21 -6.73 10.43
CA ALA A 11 1.33 -7.89 10.42
C ALA A 11 0.15 -7.71 11.40
N LYS A 12 -0.63 -8.75 11.58
CA LYS A 12 -1.63 -8.84 12.67
C LYS A 12 -0.98 -8.86 14.07
N ASP A 13 0.32 -8.67 14.16
CA ASP A 13 1.13 -8.51 15.36
C ASP A 13 1.24 -7.01 15.71
N PRO A 14 1.28 -6.61 16.98
CA PRO A 14 1.48 -5.22 17.38
C PRO A 14 2.90 -4.70 17.14
N ILE A 15 3.80 -5.50 16.61
CA ILE A 15 5.22 -5.16 16.40
C ILE A 15 5.51 -4.95 14.94
N ALA A 16 5.94 -3.75 14.57
CA ALA A 16 6.51 -3.50 13.25
C ALA A 16 8.01 -3.85 13.27
N ASN A 17 8.52 -4.39 12.16
CA ASN A 17 9.90 -4.85 12.05
C ASN A 17 10.62 -4.14 10.92
N VAL A 18 11.92 -3.93 11.09
CA VAL A 18 12.83 -3.44 10.05
C VAL A 18 13.92 -4.48 9.77
N TRP A 19 14.22 -4.67 8.49
CA TRP A 19 15.11 -5.71 7.97
C TRP A 19 16.08 -5.11 6.96
N TYR A 20 17.28 -5.69 6.86
CA TYR A 20 18.12 -5.47 5.69
C TYR A 20 17.52 -6.17 4.47
N SER A 21 17.34 -5.44 3.38
CA SER A 21 16.76 -5.98 2.14
C SER A 21 17.68 -6.98 1.45
N VAL A 22 18.99 -6.85 1.63
CA VAL A 22 20.00 -7.67 0.94
C VAL A 22 20.06 -9.09 1.49
N ASN A 23 20.00 -9.26 2.81
CA ASN A 23 20.21 -10.56 3.47
C ASN A 23 19.02 -11.00 4.33
N GLY A 24 18.00 -10.15 4.51
CA GLY A 24 16.84 -10.44 5.34
C GLY A 24 17.15 -10.46 6.84
N GLU A 25 18.27 -9.91 7.27
CA GLU A 25 18.62 -9.81 8.70
C GLU A 25 17.73 -8.76 9.38
N ARG A 26 17.12 -9.12 10.51
CA ARG A 26 16.31 -8.20 11.28
C ARG A 26 17.18 -7.22 12.05
N LEU A 27 17.04 -5.93 11.73
CA LEU A 27 17.75 -4.86 12.40
C LEU A 27 17.11 -4.44 13.70
N GLY A 28 15.77 -4.37 13.74
CA GLY A 28 15.08 -3.87 14.90
C GLY A 28 13.57 -4.02 14.82
N THR A 29 12.93 -3.53 15.87
CA THR A 29 11.47 -3.59 16.06
C THR A 29 10.97 -2.28 16.66
N TYR A 30 9.75 -1.90 16.27
CA TYR A 30 9.05 -0.74 16.81
C TYR A 30 7.96 -1.24 17.77
N ASN A 31 8.24 -1.11 19.07
CA ASN A 31 7.40 -1.65 20.12
C ASN A 31 6.57 -0.55 20.78
N GLY A 32 5.25 -0.73 20.83
CA GLY A 32 4.36 0.22 21.50
C GLY A 32 2.89 0.03 21.15
N HIS A 33 2.57 -0.40 19.93
CA HIS A 33 1.19 -0.74 19.58
C HIS A 33 0.67 -1.91 20.43
N THR A 34 -0.64 -1.91 20.66
CA THR A 34 -1.34 -2.97 21.42
C THR A 34 -2.29 -3.78 20.53
N GLY A 35 -2.47 -3.38 19.29
CA GLY A 35 -3.28 -4.05 18.29
C GLY A 35 -2.50 -4.32 17.00
N ALA A 36 -3.11 -5.03 16.06
CA ALA A 36 -2.54 -5.33 14.75
C ALA A 36 -2.11 -4.05 14.02
N VAL A 37 -0.90 -4.04 13.47
CA VAL A 37 -0.41 -2.92 12.65
C VAL A 37 -0.79 -3.18 11.19
N TRP A 38 -1.55 -2.26 10.59
CA TRP A 38 -2.10 -2.44 9.24
C TRP A 38 -1.33 -1.70 8.16
N CYS A 39 -0.69 -0.61 8.50
CA CYS A 39 0.07 0.18 7.54
C CYS A 39 1.38 0.67 8.14
N VAL A 40 2.37 0.85 7.28
CA VAL A 40 3.67 1.44 7.60
C VAL A 40 4.13 2.25 6.40
N ASP A 41 4.71 3.39 6.69
CA ASP A 41 5.39 4.21 5.69
C ASP A 41 6.65 4.84 6.30
N VAL A 42 7.57 5.22 5.43
CA VAL A 42 8.87 5.77 5.80
C VAL A 42 9.09 7.06 5.04
N ASP A 43 9.57 8.08 5.72
CA ASP A 43 9.87 9.35 5.09
C ASP A 43 11.00 9.23 4.04
N TRP A 44 11.10 10.23 3.18
CA TRP A 44 12.05 10.24 2.07
C TRP A 44 13.50 10.10 2.50
N ASP A 45 13.86 10.67 3.63
CA ASP A 45 15.22 10.66 4.19
C ASP A 45 15.50 9.43 5.07
N THR A 46 14.52 8.54 5.25
CA THR A 46 14.62 7.35 6.12
C THR A 46 14.93 7.69 7.58
N LYS A 47 14.44 8.84 8.06
CA LYS A 47 14.60 9.28 9.46
C LYS A 47 13.42 8.87 10.33
N ASN A 48 12.20 8.95 9.77
CA ASN A 48 10.98 8.72 10.50
C ASN A 48 10.19 7.55 9.88
N VAL A 49 9.57 6.78 10.75
CA VAL A 49 8.66 5.70 10.38
C VAL A 49 7.28 6.00 10.93
N LEU A 50 6.26 5.85 10.12
CA LEU A 50 4.87 6.04 10.49
C LEU A 50 4.14 4.70 10.48
N THR A 51 3.39 4.40 11.53
CA THR A 51 2.60 3.16 11.62
C THR A 51 1.18 3.46 12.04
N GLY A 52 0.22 2.75 11.42
CA GLY A 52 -1.17 2.81 11.79
C GLY A 52 -1.70 1.45 12.23
N SER A 53 -2.49 1.44 13.30
CA SER A 53 -2.88 0.19 13.97
C SER A 53 -4.38 0.11 14.27
N ALA A 54 -4.81 -1.12 14.51
CA ALA A 54 -6.13 -1.48 15.01
C ALA A 54 -6.36 -1.05 16.47
N ASP A 55 -5.33 -0.59 17.17
CA ASP A 55 -5.43 -0.05 18.54
C ASP A 55 -5.95 1.40 18.57
N ASN A 56 -6.44 1.91 17.46
CA ASN A 56 -6.92 3.28 17.28
C ASN A 56 -5.81 4.31 17.49
N SER A 57 -4.61 4.01 17.02
CA SER A 57 -3.51 4.97 17.09
C SER A 57 -2.67 4.99 15.81
N CYS A 58 -2.13 6.17 15.53
CA CYS A 58 -1.07 6.38 14.56
C CYS A 58 0.19 6.81 15.33
N ARG A 59 1.32 6.17 15.07
CA ARG A 59 2.58 6.43 15.79
C ARG A 59 3.69 6.79 14.84
N LEU A 60 4.47 7.78 15.29
CA LEU A 60 5.69 8.21 14.63
C LEU A 60 6.90 7.72 15.42
N TRP A 61 7.87 7.16 14.72
CA TRP A 61 9.06 6.56 15.29
C TRP A 61 10.31 7.14 14.66
N ASP A 62 11.36 7.23 15.43
CA ASP A 62 12.70 7.43 14.91
C ASP A 62 13.20 6.15 14.28
N CYS A 63 13.60 6.21 13.00
CA CYS A 63 13.95 5.02 12.22
C CYS A 63 15.19 4.31 12.77
N GLU A 64 16.18 5.05 13.23
CA GLU A 64 17.47 4.51 13.67
C GLU A 64 17.38 3.89 15.07
N THR A 65 16.73 4.59 16.00
CA THR A 65 16.69 4.16 17.41
C THR A 65 15.46 3.31 17.75
N GLY A 66 14.44 3.31 16.91
CA GLY A 66 13.15 2.68 17.20
C GLY A 66 12.34 3.37 18.30
N LYS A 67 12.76 4.58 18.73
CA LYS A 67 12.07 5.33 19.76
C LYS A 67 10.81 5.98 19.22
N GLN A 68 9.71 5.89 19.97
CA GLN A 68 8.48 6.61 19.64
C GLN A 68 8.69 8.10 19.82
N LEU A 69 8.45 8.88 18.76
CA LEU A 69 8.51 10.33 18.72
C LEU A 69 7.16 10.98 19.00
N ALA A 70 6.09 10.40 18.45
CA ALA A 70 4.75 10.94 18.59
C ALA A 70 3.69 9.84 18.65
N LEU A 71 2.56 10.15 19.25
CA LEU A 71 1.36 9.32 19.31
C LEU A 71 0.16 10.19 18.99
N VAL A 72 -0.62 9.78 18.01
CA VAL A 72 -1.92 10.38 17.67
C VAL A 72 -2.99 9.33 17.95
N GLU A 73 -3.87 9.61 18.89
CA GLU A 73 -5.01 8.76 19.23
C GLU A 73 -6.20 9.07 18.34
N THR A 74 -6.91 8.05 17.92
CA THR A 74 -8.06 8.15 17.01
C THR A 74 -9.28 7.45 17.60
N ASN A 75 -10.46 7.78 17.08
CA ASN A 75 -11.72 7.16 17.54
C ASN A 75 -11.94 5.75 16.96
N SER A 76 -11.21 5.38 15.91
CA SER A 76 -11.29 4.08 15.26
C SER A 76 -9.94 3.70 14.64
N ALA A 77 -9.82 2.45 14.25
CA ALA A 77 -8.58 1.88 13.72
C ALA A 77 -8.04 2.66 12.51
N VAL A 78 -6.72 2.78 12.43
CA VAL A 78 -6.02 3.44 11.32
C VAL A 78 -5.76 2.42 10.22
N ARG A 79 -6.29 2.69 9.00
CA ARG A 79 -6.22 1.77 7.85
C ARG A 79 -5.05 2.01 6.94
N THR A 80 -4.78 3.26 6.61
CA THR A 80 -3.67 3.65 5.74
C THR A 80 -2.99 4.87 6.31
N CYS A 81 -1.71 4.99 6.07
CA CYS A 81 -0.91 6.13 6.48
C CYS A 81 0.17 6.42 5.43
N GLY A 82 0.67 7.63 5.39
CA GLY A 82 1.73 8.00 4.47
C GLY A 82 2.34 9.36 4.76
N PHE A 83 3.63 9.49 4.45
CA PHE A 83 4.33 10.77 4.42
C PHE A 83 4.13 11.45 3.07
N ASP A 84 4.08 12.75 3.09
CA ASP A 84 4.24 13.55 1.88
C ASP A 84 5.69 13.48 1.37
N PHE A 85 5.92 13.98 0.16
CA PHE A 85 7.26 13.98 -0.44
C PHE A 85 8.30 14.74 0.38
N SER A 86 7.89 15.76 1.14
CA SER A 86 8.80 16.54 1.97
C SER A 86 9.12 15.89 3.33
N GLY A 87 8.38 14.84 3.73
CA GLY A 87 8.47 14.23 5.05
C GLY A 87 7.95 15.10 6.20
N ASN A 88 7.31 16.24 5.87
CA ASN A 88 6.81 17.18 6.87
C ASN A 88 5.33 17.01 7.18
N ILE A 89 4.58 16.43 6.27
CA ILE A 89 3.14 16.22 6.43
C ILE A 89 2.87 14.72 6.45
N ILE A 90 2.10 14.29 7.41
CA ILE A 90 1.59 12.93 7.47
C ILE A 90 0.09 12.93 7.19
N MET A 91 -0.35 11.91 6.49
CA MET A 91 -1.77 11.59 6.35
C MET A 91 -2.06 10.22 6.92
N PHE A 92 -3.24 10.04 7.45
CA PHE A 92 -3.77 8.70 7.75
C PHE A 92 -5.29 8.69 7.70
N SER A 93 -5.86 7.53 7.36
CA SER A 93 -7.31 7.33 7.38
C SER A 93 -7.73 6.48 8.55
N THR A 94 -8.89 6.80 9.12
CA THR A 94 -9.55 6.00 10.16
C THR A 94 -10.64 5.12 9.55
N ASP A 95 -10.96 4.00 10.18
CA ASP A 95 -12.00 3.08 9.71
C ASP A 95 -13.39 3.57 10.10
N LYS A 96 -14.41 3.15 9.35
CA LYS A 96 -15.81 3.33 9.71
C LYS A 96 -16.23 2.21 10.65
N GLN A 97 -16.25 2.49 11.95
CA GLN A 97 -16.48 1.47 12.97
C GLN A 97 -17.27 2.03 14.16
N MET A 98 -18.15 1.23 14.76
CA MET A 98 -18.92 1.58 15.98
C MET A 98 -19.63 2.93 15.96
N GLY A 99 -20.12 3.37 14.79
CA GLY A 99 -20.80 4.65 14.64
C GLY A 99 -19.88 5.84 14.31
N TYR A 100 -18.57 5.66 14.39
CA TYR A 100 -17.60 6.65 13.91
C TYR A 100 -17.46 6.57 12.39
N GLN A 101 -17.36 7.75 11.77
CA GLN A 101 -17.15 7.87 10.33
C GLN A 101 -15.67 7.64 9.98
N CYS A 102 -15.42 7.21 8.74
CA CYS A 102 -14.09 7.24 8.18
C CYS A 102 -13.65 8.70 7.99
N ILE A 103 -12.48 9.04 8.47
CA ILE A 103 -11.88 10.39 8.36
C ILE A 103 -10.48 10.26 7.80
N LEU A 104 -10.15 11.12 6.83
CA LEU A 104 -8.79 11.31 6.35
C LEU A 104 -8.22 12.54 7.04
N ASN A 105 -7.22 12.33 7.87
CA ASN A 105 -6.57 13.36 8.70
C ASN A 105 -5.19 13.71 8.16
N TYR A 106 -4.82 14.99 8.30
CA TYR A 106 -3.53 15.52 7.91
C TYR A 106 -2.91 16.29 9.07
N PHE A 107 -1.64 16.02 9.36
CA PHE A 107 -0.87 16.66 10.41
C PHE A 107 0.44 17.23 9.85
N ASP A 108 0.79 18.45 10.25
CA ASP A 108 2.07 19.05 9.93
C ASP A 108 3.06 18.79 11.08
N LEU A 109 4.10 18.01 10.84
CA LEU A 109 5.11 17.65 11.83
C LEU A 109 5.99 18.81 12.27
N ARG A 110 5.99 19.91 11.52
CA ARG A 110 6.70 21.15 11.88
C ARG A 110 6.01 21.94 12.99
N ASP A 111 4.72 21.64 13.20
CA ASP A 111 3.93 22.22 14.29
C ASP A 111 3.69 21.16 15.38
N PRO A 112 4.55 21.13 16.44
CA PRO A 112 4.42 20.13 17.51
C PRO A 112 3.08 20.21 18.25
N GLN A 113 2.43 21.37 18.28
CA GLN A 113 1.17 21.56 18.99
C GLN A 113 0.04 20.73 18.37
N GLN A 114 0.05 20.55 17.06
CA GLN A 114 -0.96 19.71 16.39
C GLN A 114 -0.94 18.26 16.93
N ILE A 115 0.26 17.74 17.17
CA ILE A 115 0.41 16.36 17.69
C ILE A 115 0.09 16.32 19.19
N GLU A 116 0.57 17.29 19.97
CA GLU A 116 0.33 17.35 21.42
C GLU A 116 -1.17 17.52 21.73
N ASP A 117 -1.86 18.37 20.97
CA ASP A 117 -3.27 18.64 21.14
C ASP A 117 -4.17 17.64 20.37
N ASN A 118 -3.54 16.72 19.61
CA ASN A 118 -4.23 15.77 18.73
C ASN A 118 -5.22 16.44 17.74
N GLN A 119 -4.81 17.59 17.19
CA GLN A 119 -5.64 18.40 16.30
C GLN A 119 -5.00 18.46 14.89
N PRO A 120 -5.57 17.75 13.91
CA PRO A 120 -5.11 17.83 12.54
C PRO A 120 -5.39 19.23 11.95
N TYR A 121 -4.53 19.70 11.06
CA TYR A 121 -4.81 20.95 10.34
C TYR A 121 -5.92 20.79 9.31
N LEU A 122 -6.17 19.56 8.86
CA LEU A 122 -7.24 19.23 7.93
C LEU A 122 -7.81 17.85 8.27
N SER A 123 -9.16 17.76 8.37
CA SER A 123 -9.91 16.52 8.58
C SER A 123 -11.01 16.41 7.57
N LEU A 124 -11.01 15.33 6.80
CA LEU A 124 -11.98 15.09 5.74
C LEU A 124 -12.86 13.90 6.08
N PRO A 125 -14.14 14.11 6.46
CA PRO A 125 -15.05 13.02 6.71
C PRO A 125 -15.49 12.35 5.40
N CYS A 126 -15.27 11.03 5.30
CA CYS A 126 -15.68 10.21 4.17
C CYS A 126 -17.02 9.52 4.51
N ASN A 127 -18.12 10.21 4.25
CA ASN A 127 -19.45 9.77 4.69
C ASN A 127 -19.99 8.58 3.90
N GLU A 128 -19.70 8.51 2.59
CA GLU A 128 -20.30 7.52 1.69
C GLU A 128 -19.61 6.16 1.79
N SER A 129 -18.29 6.14 1.82
CA SER A 129 -17.52 4.89 1.81
C SER A 129 -16.21 5.05 2.55
N LYS A 130 -15.75 3.99 3.23
CA LYS A 130 -14.45 4.01 3.92
C LYS A 130 -13.30 3.95 2.93
N ILE A 131 -12.20 4.60 3.30
CA ILE A 131 -10.93 4.53 2.59
C ILE A 131 -10.25 3.20 2.96
N THR A 132 -9.78 2.48 1.95
CA THR A 132 -9.08 1.20 2.11
C THR A 132 -7.59 1.33 1.89
N SER A 133 -7.19 2.16 0.94
CA SER A 133 -5.80 2.50 0.64
C SER A 133 -5.71 3.94 0.15
N ALA A 134 -4.63 4.64 0.47
CA ALA A 134 -4.41 6.00 -0.01
C ALA A 134 -2.92 6.24 -0.23
N VAL A 135 -2.61 7.02 -1.26
CA VAL A 135 -1.24 7.41 -1.62
C VAL A 135 -1.16 8.90 -1.89
N TRP A 136 -0.01 9.50 -1.58
CA TRP A 136 0.27 10.88 -1.94
C TRP A 136 0.52 11.00 -3.45
N GLY A 137 0.00 12.06 -4.02
CA GLY A 137 0.34 12.50 -5.37
C GLY A 137 1.66 13.28 -5.41
N PRO A 138 2.13 13.64 -6.64
CA PRO A 138 3.33 14.43 -6.83
C PRO A 138 3.34 15.71 -5.99
N LEU A 139 4.49 16.03 -5.44
CA LEU A 139 4.75 17.25 -4.66
C LEU A 139 3.82 17.48 -3.45
N GLY A 140 3.06 16.46 -3.01
CA GLY A 140 2.15 16.59 -1.88
C GLY A 140 0.94 17.52 -2.13
N GLU A 141 0.58 17.76 -3.39
CA GLU A 141 -0.55 18.64 -3.72
C GLU A 141 -1.92 17.98 -3.47
N PHE A 142 -1.99 16.68 -3.64
CA PHE A 142 -3.22 15.91 -3.48
C PHE A 142 -2.95 14.50 -2.95
N VAL A 143 -3.99 13.84 -2.48
CA VAL A 143 -4.01 12.43 -2.08
C VAL A 143 -5.01 11.68 -2.96
N ILE A 144 -4.62 10.51 -3.43
CA ILE A 144 -5.49 9.58 -4.15
C ILE A 144 -5.90 8.49 -3.18
N ALA A 145 -7.20 8.32 -2.98
CA ALA A 145 -7.76 7.33 -2.06
C ALA A 145 -8.71 6.37 -2.77
N GLY A 146 -8.53 5.08 -2.50
CA GLY A 146 -9.41 4.01 -2.93
C GLY A 146 -10.42 3.67 -1.84
N HIS A 147 -11.64 3.43 -2.27
CA HIS A 147 -12.77 3.23 -1.40
C HIS A 147 -13.34 1.81 -1.45
N GLU A 148 -14.07 1.45 -0.40
CA GLU A 148 -14.77 0.15 -0.31
C GLU A 148 -15.85 -0.02 -1.39
N ASN A 149 -16.44 1.08 -1.86
CA ASN A 149 -17.44 1.07 -2.94
C ASN A 149 -16.84 0.96 -4.36
N GLY A 150 -15.51 0.88 -4.48
CA GLY A 150 -14.80 0.81 -5.78
C GLY A 150 -14.49 2.14 -6.43
N GLU A 151 -14.79 3.26 -5.77
CA GLU A 151 -14.45 4.60 -6.24
C GLU A 151 -13.00 4.96 -5.90
N ILE A 152 -12.36 5.72 -6.77
CA ILE A 152 -11.06 6.35 -6.55
C ILE A 152 -11.28 7.84 -6.52
N ASN A 153 -10.96 8.46 -5.40
CA ASN A 153 -11.14 9.90 -5.21
C ASN A 153 -9.79 10.59 -5.07
N GLN A 154 -9.66 11.76 -5.68
CA GLN A 154 -8.52 12.63 -5.54
C GLN A 154 -8.91 13.81 -4.66
N TYR A 155 -8.24 13.97 -3.52
CA TYR A 155 -8.47 15.03 -2.54
C TYR A 155 -7.34 16.05 -2.55
N SER A 156 -7.68 17.34 -2.59
CA SER A 156 -6.70 18.41 -2.42
C SER A 156 -6.13 18.38 -0.98
N ALA A 157 -4.82 18.33 -0.83
CA ALA A 157 -4.17 18.35 0.47
C ALA A 157 -4.25 19.72 1.17
N LYS A 158 -4.58 20.78 0.44
CA LYS A 158 -4.71 22.14 0.97
C LYS A 158 -6.14 22.50 1.37
N SER A 159 -7.11 22.24 0.48
CA SER A 159 -8.50 22.65 0.69
C SER A 159 -9.40 21.51 1.18
N GLY A 160 -8.96 20.25 0.99
CA GLY A 160 -9.78 19.08 1.28
C GLY A 160 -10.89 18.82 0.25
N GLU A 161 -10.95 19.60 -0.81
CA GLU A 161 -11.95 19.42 -1.86
C GLU A 161 -11.67 18.17 -2.68
N ILE A 162 -12.73 17.51 -3.13
CA ILE A 162 -12.62 16.40 -4.07
C ILE A 162 -12.35 17.01 -5.45
N LEU A 163 -11.14 16.77 -5.97
CA LEU A 163 -10.73 17.26 -7.27
C LEU A 163 -11.29 16.39 -8.40
N LYS A 164 -11.29 15.08 -8.19
CA LYS A 164 -11.76 14.09 -9.17
C LYS A 164 -12.33 12.85 -8.49
N VAL A 165 -13.25 12.20 -9.19
CA VAL A 165 -13.86 10.91 -8.80
C VAL A 165 -13.83 9.99 -10.00
N ALA A 166 -13.27 8.80 -9.84
CA ALA A 166 -13.32 7.74 -10.83
C ALA A 166 -14.09 6.54 -10.28
N LYS A 167 -15.14 6.12 -11.01
CA LYS A 167 -16.00 4.97 -10.66
C LYS A 167 -15.69 3.80 -11.58
N GLU A 168 -14.55 3.18 -11.35
CA GLU A 168 -14.01 2.22 -12.29
C GLU A 168 -14.12 0.78 -11.84
N HIS A 169 -13.99 0.56 -10.54
CA HIS A 169 -14.12 -0.76 -9.96
C HIS A 169 -15.55 -1.01 -9.48
N THR A 170 -15.97 -2.28 -9.57
CA THR A 170 -17.31 -2.71 -9.14
C THR A 170 -17.35 -3.22 -7.70
N LYS A 171 -16.19 -3.46 -7.11
CA LYS A 171 -16.02 -3.89 -5.71
C LYS A 171 -14.91 -3.09 -5.03
N GLN A 172 -14.71 -3.37 -3.75
CA GLN A 172 -13.71 -2.77 -2.90
C GLN A 172 -12.33 -2.72 -3.55
N ILE A 173 -11.68 -1.57 -3.46
CA ILE A 173 -10.27 -1.42 -3.80
C ILE A 173 -9.45 -1.94 -2.62
N ASN A 174 -8.52 -2.83 -2.89
CA ASN A 174 -7.67 -3.41 -1.85
C ASN A 174 -6.41 -2.59 -1.64
N ASP A 175 -5.77 -2.17 -2.75
CA ASP A 175 -4.54 -1.40 -2.70
C ASP A 175 -4.44 -0.42 -3.86
N ILE A 176 -3.73 0.69 -3.62
CA ILE A 176 -3.36 1.70 -4.61
C ILE A 176 -1.89 2.00 -4.44
N GLN A 177 -1.15 2.00 -5.54
CA GLN A 177 0.25 2.38 -5.54
C GLN A 177 0.58 3.29 -6.71
N SER A 178 1.55 4.18 -6.51
CA SER A 178 2.06 5.07 -7.54
C SER A 178 3.30 4.49 -8.22
N SER A 179 3.51 4.85 -9.48
CA SER A 179 4.77 4.59 -10.17
C SER A 179 5.93 5.36 -9.54
N VAL A 180 7.15 4.92 -9.79
CA VAL A 180 8.37 5.57 -9.25
C VAL A 180 8.48 7.03 -9.68
N ASP A 181 8.03 7.36 -10.88
CA ASP A 181 8.00 8.72 -11.42
C ASP A 181 6.74 9.52 -11.02
N LEU A 182 5.83 8.90 -10.24
CA LEU A 182 4.57 9.46 -9.77
C LEU A 182 3.60 9.89 -10.90
N THR A 183 3.86 9.52 -12.16
CA THR A 183 2.99 9.89 -13.29
C THR A 183 1.78 8.98 -13.41
N MET A 184 1.84 7.80 -12.85
CA MET A 184 0.79 6.80 -12.91
C MET A 184 0.47 6.21 -11.55
N VAL A 185 -0.77 5.79 -11.45
CA VAL A 185 -1.30 5.10 -10.26
C VAL A 185 -1.95 3.80 -10.72
N ILE A 186 -1.67 2.73 -10.01
CA ILE A 186 -2.33 1.46 -10.21
C ILE A 186 -3.22 1.15 -9.02
N SER A 187 -4.42 0.68 -9.31
CA SER A 187 -5.38 0.22 -8.31
C SER A 187 -5.70 -1.25 -8.51
N ALA A 188 -5.84 -1.97 -7.42
CA ALA A 188 -6.27 -3.36 -7.41
C ALA A 188 -7.54 -3.55 -6.59
N SER A 189 -8.47 -4.37 -7.08
CA SER A 189 -9.79 -4.52 -6.49
C SER A 189 -10.21 -5.98 -6.31
N LYS A 190 -11.12 -6.21 -5.37
CA LYS A 190 -11.84 -7.49 -5.19
C LYS A 190 -12.73 -7.85 -6.38
N ASP A 191 -12.89 -7.00 -7.38
CA ASP A 191 -13.53 -7.36 -8.64
C ASP A 191 -12.63 -8.19 -9.57
N CYS A 192 -11.43 -8.57 -9.09
CA CYS A 192 -10.42 -9.32 -9.80
C CYS A 192 -9.81 -8.55 -10.97
N THR A 193 -9.80 -7.23 -10.90
CA THR A 193 -9.17 -6.36 -11.89
C THR A 193 -8.15 -5.45 -11.24
N ALA A 194 -7.09 -5.13 -11.98
CA ALA A 194 -6.21 -4.01 -11.70
C ALA A 194 -6.33 -2.99 -12.82
N LYS A 195 -6.25 -1.71 -12.49
CA LYS A 195 -6.38 -0.60 -13.43
C LYS A 195 -5.26 0.38 -13.23
N VAL A 196 -4.62 0.76 -14.35
CA VAL A 196 -3.61 1.81 -14.36
C VAL A 196 -4.28 3.11 -14.78
N CYS A 197 -4.07 4.16 -14.00
CA CYS A 197 -4.57 5.50 -14.28
C CYS A 197 -3.37 6.45 -14.40
N VAL A 198 -3.38 7.30 -15.40
CA VAL A 198 -2.46 8.44 -15.51
C VAL A 198 -2.95 9.57 -14.60
N GLU A 199 -2.11 10.55 -14.24
CA GLU A 199 -2.42 11.70 -13.35
C GLU A 199 -3.81 12.33 -13.52
N ASN A 200 -4.39 12.21 -14.71
CA ASN A 200 -5.74 12.71 -15.00
C ASN A 200 -6.86 11.70 -14.74
N LEU A 201 -6.59 10.56 -14.09
CA LEU A 201 -7.52 9.44 -13.92
C LEU A 201 -8.12 8.96 -15.26
N THR A 202 -7.38 9.11 -16.37
CA THR A 202 -7.74 8.54 -17.66
C THR A 202 -7.09 7.17 -17.81
N HIS A 203 -7.84 6.18 -18.27
CA HIS A 203 -7.58 4.76 -18.07
C HIS A 203 -6.64 4.11 -19.09
N ILE A 204 -5.83 3.16 -18.57
CA ILE A 204 -5.28 2.03 -19.33
C ILE A 204 -5.73 0.77 -18.61
N TRP A 205 -6.36 -0.16 -19.32
CA TRP A 205 -6.88 -1.42 -18.77
C TRP A 205 -5.77 -2.43 -18.56
N LEU A 206 -5.77 -3.07 -17.40
CA LEU A 206 -5.10 -4.35 -17.20
C LEU A 206 -6.16 -5.42 -16.92
N SER A 207 -6.09 -6.53 -17.65
CA SER A 207 -7.11 -7.56 -17.71
C SER A 207 -7.29 -8.36 -16.41
N SER A 208 -8.43 -9.01 -16.30
CA SER A 208 -8.91 -9.80 -15.17
C SER A 208 -7.99 -10.94 -14.75
N LEU A 209 -7.58 -10.96 -13.49
CA LEU A 209 -7.03 -12.12 -12.81
C LEU A 209 -8.10 -12.80 -11.96
N GLN A 210 -8.11 -14.14 -11.97
CA GLN A 210 -9.00 -14.94 -11.14
C GLN A 210 -8.53 -15.05 -9.68
N SER A 211 -8.22 -13.92 -9.03
CA SER A 211 -7.85 -13.91 -7.62
C SER A 211 -8.53 -12.77 -6.89
N ASP A 212 -9.05 -13.05 -5.70
CA ASP A 212 -9.87 -12.12 -4.94
C ASP A 212 -9.06 -11.03 -4.21
N LEU A 213 -7.74 -11.20 -4.07
CA LEU A 213 -6.83 -10.23 -3.48
C LEU A 213 -5.73 -9.87 -4.48
N LEU A 214 -5.64 -8.59 -4.82
CA LEU A 214 -4.61 -8.06 -5.69
C LEU A 214 -3.92 -6.91 -4.98
N THR A 215 -2.59 -6.99 -4.87
CA THR A 215 -1.73 -5.88 -4.52
C THR A 215 -0.87 -5.58 -5.74
N PRO A 216 -1.03 -4.42 -6.36
CA PRO A 216 -0.30 -4.07 -7.57
C PRO A 216 1.01 -3.36 -7.24
N LEU A 217 1.94 -3.41 -8.16
CA LEU A 217 3.15 -2.60 -8.07
C LEU A 217 3.71 -2.30 -9.45
N LEU A 218 4.12 -1.06 -9.68
CA LEU A 218 4.72 -0.55 -10.91
C LEU A 218 6.23 -0.35 -10.73
N SER A 219 7.05 -0.86 -11.63
CA SER A 219 8.49 -0.63 -11.60
C SER A 219 9.12 -0.55 -12.98
N ARG A 220 9.95 0.39 -13.20
CA ARG A 220 11.28 0.49 -13.81
C ARG A 220 11.60 1.89 -14.38
N PRO A 221 12.87 2.33 -14.34
CA PRO A 221 13.28 3.62 -14.92
C PRO A 221 13.54 3.57 -16.43
N SER A 222 13.29 2.46 -17.14
CA SER A 222 13.46 2.35 -18.59
C SER A 222 12.17 1.90 -19.26
N TRP A 223 11.74 2.58 -20.27
CA TRP A 223 10.67 2.44 -21.29
C TRP A 223 9.70 1.24 -21.24
N THR A 224 10.01 0.18 -20.47
CA THR A 224 9.16 -1.00 -20.28
C THR A 224 8.60 -1.01 -18.86
N MET A 225 7.30 -0.76 -18.73
CA MET A 225 6.61 -0.80 -17.44
C MET A 225 6.11 -2.22 -17.17
N TYR A 226 6.60 -2.79 -16.09
CA TYR A 226 6.11 -4.07 -15.59
C TYR A 226 5.24 -3.86 -14.35
N VAL A 227 4.19 -4.64 -14.25
CA VAL A 227 3.29 -4.68 -13.11
C VAL A 227 3.39 -6.04 -12.47
N VAL A 228 3.60 -6.08 -11.16
CA VAL A 228 3.49 -7.32 -10.37
C VAL A 228 2.21 -7.25 -9.55
N MET A 229 1.44 -8.31 -9.64
CA MET A 229 0.21 -8.44 -8.86
C MET A 229 0.30 -9.69 -7.99
N GLY A 230 0.04 -9.53 -6.70
CA GLY A 230 -0.09 -10.62 -5.75
C GLY A 230 -1.55 -10.91 -5.45
N GLY A 231 -1.90 -12.17 -5.26
CA GLY A 231 -3.25 -12.55 -4.90
C GLY A 231 -3.34 -13.96 -4.37
N GLY A 232 -4.55 -14.37 -4.03
CA GLY A 232 -4.88 -15.68 -3.49
C GLY A 232 -6.30 -15.64 -2.93
N GLN A 233 -6.87 -16.79 -2.65
CA GLN A 233 -8.20 -16.89 -2.07
C GLN A 233 -8.13 -16.78 -0.55
N GLU A 234 -8.97 -15.94 0.06
CA GLU A 234 -9.06 -15.84 1.52
C GLU A 234 -9.46 -17.20 2.15
N ALA A 235 -8.81 -17.55 3.26
CA ALA A 235 -9.06 -18.81 3.96
C ALA A 235 -10.53 -18.98 4.39
N MET A 236 -11.23 -17.88 4.68
CA MET A 236 -12.67 -17.90 5.02
C MET A 236 -13.55 -18.33 3.86
N GLU A 237 -13.20 -18.00 2.64
CA GLU A 237 -14.00 -18.36 1.45
C GLU A 237 -13.81 -19.82 1.04
N VAL A 238 -12.69 -20.43 1.41
CA VAL A 238 -12.40 -21.84 1.12
C VAL A 238 -13.32 -22.78 1.91
N THR A 239 -13.73 -22.40 3.10
CA THR A 239 -14.61 -23.22 3.96
C THR A 239 -16.08 -23.19 3.53
N THR A 240 -16.48 -22.20 2.73
CA THR A 240 -17.87 -22.01 2.29
C THR A 240 -18.16 -22.61 0.91
N THR A 241 -17.13 -22.89 0.10
CA THR A 241 -17.30 -23.50 -1.21
C THR A 241 -17.07 -25.00 -1.13
N SER A 242 -18.11 -25.80 -1.33
CA SER A 242 -18.07 -27.26 -1.43
C SER A 242 -17.38 -27.78 -2.70
N THR A 243 -16.63 -26.95 -3.39
CA THR A 243 -15.86 -27.32 -4.58
C THR A 243 -14.57 -28.02 -4.16
N ARG A 244 -14.41 -29.27 -4.57
CA ARG A 244 -13.29 -30.17 -4.27
C ARG A 244 -11.89 -29.69 -4.70
N ILE A 245 -11.76 -28.50 -5.25
CA ILE A 245 -10.50 -27.95 -5.71
C ILE A 245 -10.43 -26.52 -5.17
N GLY A 246 -9.97 -26.40 -3.94
CA GLY A 246 -9.48 -25.12 -3.45
C GLY A 246 -8.32 -24.69 -4.33
N LYS A 247 -8.50 -23.66 -5.12
CA LYS A 247 -7.41 -23.03 -5.87
C LYS A 247 -6.58 -22.17 -4.89
N PHE A 248 -5.91 -22.82 -3.95
CA PHE A 248 -4.98 -22.21 -2.99
C PHE A 248 -3.67 -21.80 -3.66
N GLU A 249 -3.69 -21.22 -4.80
CA GLU A 249 -2.46 -20.79 -5.41
C GLU A 249 -2.28 -19.30 -5.14
N ALA A 250 -1.55 -18.98 -4.05
CA ALA A 250 -0.93 -17.68 -3.93
C ALA A 250 0.05 -17.51 -5.10
N ARG A 251 -0.21 -16.56 -5.95
CA ARG A 251 0.58 -16.32 -7.16
C ARG A 251 0.98 -14.87 -7.23
N LEU A 252 2.22 -14.66 -7.61
CA LEU A 252 2.69 -13.39 -8.14
C LEU A 252 2.63 -13.48 -9.67
N VAL A 253 1.98 -12.54 -10.29
CA VAL A 253 1.79 -12.51 -11.74
C VAL A 253 2.40 -11.23 -12.28
N PHE A 254 3.18 -11.38 -13.34
CA PHE A 254 3.90 -10.29 -13.99
C PHE A 254 3.23 -9.95 -15.32
N PHE A 255 2.90 -8.67 -15.46
CA PHE A 255 2.31 -8.12 -16.67
C PHE A 255 3.19 -7.06 -17.29
N HIS A 256 3.15 -7.00 -18.60
CA HIS A 256 3.66 -5.86 -19.34
C HIS A 256 2.55 -4.81 -19.48
N ALA A 257 2.74 -3.62 -18.90
CA ALA A 257 1.68 -2.62 -18.82
C ALA A 257 1.20 -2.10 -20.18
N ALA A 258 2.10 -2.00 -21.17
CA ALA A 258 1.75 -1.49 -22.50
C ALA A 258 1.05 -2.53 -23.39
N TYR A 259 1.39 -3.82 -23.25
CA TYR A 259 0.79 -4.89 -24.05
C TYR A 259 -0.35 -5.60 -23.33
N GLU A 260 -0.54 -5.32 -22.04
CA GLU A 260 -1.56 -5.96 -21.17
C GLU A 260 -1.42 -7.49 -21.12
N GLU A 261 -0.23 -8.01 -21.41
CA GLU A 261 0.05 -9.44 -21.46
C GLU A 261 0.78 -9.91 -20.22
N GLU A 262 0.34 -11.08 -19.72
CA GLU A 262 1.04 -11.80 -18.67
C GLU A 262 2.23 -12.54 -19.27
N PHE A 263 3.43 -12.29 -18.73
CA PHE A 263 4.65 -12.96 -19.19
C PHE A 263 5.29 -13.87 -18.14
N GLY A 264 4.86 -13.84 -16.90
CA GLY A 264 5.45 -14.66 -15.85
C GLY A 264 4.58 -14.86 -14.63
N ARG A 265 4.79 -16.00 -13.96
CA ARG A 265 4.14 -16.34 -12.68
C ARG A 265 5.12 -16.94 -11.72
N VAL A 266 5.08 -16.49 -10.47
CA VAL A 266 5.89 -17.05 -9.38
C VAL A 266 4.99 -17.54 -8.28
N LYS A 267 5.22 -18.78 -7.84
CA LYS A 267 4.58 -19.40 -6.68
C LYS A 267 5.57 -19.40 -5.51
N GLY A 268 5.12 -19.20 -4.31
CA GLY A 268 6.01 -19.22 -3.16
C GLY A 268 5.32 -19.16 -1.81
N HIS A 269 4.17 -18.48 -1.72
CA HIS A 269 3.38 -18.38 -0.51
C HIS A 269 2.35 -19.50 -0.41
N PHE A 270 2.08 -19.93 0.83
CA PHE A 270 1.04 -20.92 1.15
C PHE A 270 -0.32 -20.30 1.46
N GLY A 271 -0.42 -18.99 1.44
CA GLY A 271 -1.64 -18.22 1.67
C GLY A 271 -1.71 -16.99 0.79
N PRO A 272 -2.81 -16.22 0.87
CA PRO A 272 -2.97 -14.99 0.10
C PRO A 272 -1.79 -14.05 0.29
N ILE A 273 -1.41 -13.37 -0.78
CA ILE A 273 -0.36 -12.34 -0.76
C ILE A 273 -1.04 -11.01 -0.51
N ASN A 274 -0.68 -10.37 0.60
CA ASN A 274 -1.31 -9.13 1.06
C ASN A 274 -0.55 -7.87 0.64
N CYS A 275 0.74 -8.00 0.36
CA CYS A 275 1.58 -6.87 -0.03
C CYS A 275 2.72 -7.32 -0.95
N VAL A 276 3.04 -6.48 -1.91
CA VAL A 276 4.19 -6.64 -2.80
C VAL A 276 4.92 -5.31 -2.87
N ALA A 277 6.25 -5.32 -2.85
CA ALA A 277 7.06 -4.12 -2.99
C ALA A 277 8.29 -4.39 -3.87
N PHE A 278 8.52 -3.56 -4.88
CA PHE A 278 9.78 -3.61 -5.65
C PHE A 278 10.93 -2.96 -4.88
N HIS A 279 12.08 -3.49 -5.07
CA HIS A 279 13.29 -2.80 -4.70
C HIS A 279 13.52 -1.61 -5.67
N PRO A 280 13.97 -0.44 -5.19
CA PRO A 280 14.13 0.75 -6.03
C PRO A 280 15.08 0.57 -7.22
N ASP A 281 16.05 -0.36 -7.13
CA ASP A 281 16.96 -0.69 -8.25
C ASP A 281 16.29 -1.54 -9.34
N GLY A 282 15.08 -2.03 -9.12
CA GLY A 282 14.34 -2.88 -10.04
C GLY A 282 14.88 -4.29 -10.22
N LYS A 283 15.87 -4.74 -9.40
CA LYS A 283 16.49 -6.06 -9.52
C LYS A 283 15.84 -7.13 -8.65
N SER A 284 15.04 -6.72 -7.71
CA SER A 284 14.33 -7.60 -6.78
C SER A 284 12.98 -7.05 -6.40
N TYR A 285 12.16 -7.89 -5.82
CA TYR A 285 10.89 -7.49 -5.19
C TYR A 285 10.67 -8.32 -3.93
N SER A 286 9.90 -7.79 -3.02
CA SER A 286 9.48 -8.47 -1.80
C SER A 286 7.98 -8.76 -1.83
N SER A 287 7.56 -9.85 -1.19
CA SER A 287 6.16 -10.21 -1.02
C SER A 287 5.88 -10.65 0.40
N GLY A 288 4.75 -10.23 0.94
CA GLY A 288 4.24 -10.62 2.25
C GLY A 288 2.90 -11.33 2.12
N GLY A 289 2.77 -12.47 2.79
CA GLY A 289 1.58 -13.30 2.72
C GLY A 289 1.01 -13.68 4.09
N GLU A 290 -0.21 -14.24 4.10
CA GLU A 290 -0.85 -14.75 5.33
C GLU A 290 -0.13 -15.95 5.94
N ASP A 291 0.80 -16.57 5.22
CA ASP A 291 1.67 -17.62 5.73
C ASP A 291 2.72 -17.13 6.76
N GLY A 292 2.75 -15.82 7.03
CA GLY A 292 3.64 -15.19 8.00
C GLY A 292 5.07 -15.00 7.51
N TYR A 293 5.33 -15.20 6.21
CA TYR A 293 6.65 -14.99 5.62
C TYR A 293 6.69 -13.72 4.79
N VAL A 294 7.80 -13.00 4.90
CA VAL A 294 8.25 -12.01 3.95
C VAL A 294 9.32 -12.66 3.08
N ARG A 295 9.14 -12.63 1.76
CA ARG A 295 10.07 -13.24 0.80
C ARG A 295 10.68 -12.16 -0.08
N ILE A 296 11.99 -12.26 -0.29
CA ILE A 296 12.72 -11.40 -1.21
C ILE A 296 13.09 -12.26 -2.43
N HIS A 297 12.70 -11.81 -3.59
CA HIS A 297 12.91 -12.48 -4.86
C HIS A 297 13.82 -11.63 -5.73
N TYR A 298 14.86 -12.25 -6.29
CA TYR A 298 15.74 -11.61 -7.24
C TYR A 298 15.38 -12.04 -8.66
N PHE A 299 15.42 -11.10 -9.59
CA PHE A 299 15.23 -11.41 -11.00
C PHE A 299 16.50 -12.04 -11.58
N ASP A 300 16.32 -13.01 -12.46
CA ASP A 300 17.42 -13.60 -13.20
C ASP A 300 18.05 -12.59 -14.18
N PRO A 301 19.34 -12.72 -14.50
CA PRO A 301 19.98 -11.83 -15.48
C PRO A 301 19.24 -11.78 -16.82
N GLN A 302 18.67 -12.89 -17.27
CA GLN A 302 17.89 -12.99 -18.50
C GLN A 302 16.63 -12.09 -18.50
N TYR A 303 16.09 -11.77 -17.33
CA TYR A 303 14.96 -10.84 -17.21
C TYR A 303 15.30 -9.43 -17.70
N PHE A 304 16.55 -9.02 -17.57
CA PHE A 304 17.01 -7.70 -17.99
C PHE A 304 17.31 -7.63 -19.49
N ASP A 305 17.58 -8.76 -20.09
CA ASP A 305 17.86 -8.91 -21.53
C ASP A 305 16.57 -9.22 -22.32
N PHE A 306 15.45 -9.41 -21.60
CA PHE A 306 14.18 -9.75 -22.22
C PHE A 306 13.56 -8.51 -22.88
N GLU A 307 13.55 -8.50 -24.20
CA GLU A 307 12.81 -7.56 -25.03
C GLU A 307 11.60 -8.31 -25.61
N LEU A 308 10.39 -7.79 -25.32
CA LEU A 308 9.19 -8.24 -26.03
C LEU A 308 9.32 -7.76 -27.48
N GLU A 309 9.45 -8.69 -28.41
CA GLU A 309 9.37 -8.39 -29.84
C GLU A 309 7.97 -7.81 -30.12
N ALA A 310 7.95 -6.57 -30.64
CA ALA A 310 6.74 -5.80 -30.95
C ALA A 310 6.09 -6.29 -32.27
#